data_628548ab857d3eed2d4eb706444df24f
#
_entry.id   628548ab857d3eed2d4eb706444df24f
#
_cell.length_a   1.000
_cell.length_b   1.000
_cell.length_c   1.000
_cell.angle_alpha   90.00
_cell.angle_beta   90.00
_cell.angle_gamma   90.00
#
_symmetry.space_group_name_H-M   'P 1'
#
loop_
_entity.id
_entity.type
_entity.pdbx_description
1 polymer ?
#
loop_
_entity_poly.entity_id
_entity_poly.type
_entity_poly.pdbx_seq_one_letter_code
_entity_poly.pdbx_strand_id
1 'polypeptide(L)'
;MKTINSLSSILSSSNLDVKSASIRIETEKPLLKESDGEDEDVHLYRSMIESLMYLTLSRPDIMFAVCACARFQDAPKVSHLHAVKWIFRYIKGKPHLGLWYPRDSPFNLVAYSDSDYAGASLDRKSTTGGCQFLGCRLIS
;
A
#
# COMPACT_ATOMS: atom_id res chain seq x y z
N MET A 1 18.46 0.45 7.02
CA MET A 1 19.11 1.50 6.25
C MET A 1 19.17 1.26 4.72
N LYS A 2 19.20 0.02 4.22
CA LYS A 2 19.22 -0.27 2.76
C LYS A 2 17.91 0.10 2.03
N THR A 3 16.77 0.05 2.68
CA THR A 3 15.43 0.25 2.07
C THR A 3 15.15 1.71 1.71
N ILE A 4 15.66 2.68 2.48
CA ILE A 4 15.49 4.11 2.20
C ILE A 4 16.25 4.52 0.94
N ASN A 5 17.43 3.92 0.71
CA ASN A 5 18.22 4.18 -0.51
C ASN A 5 17.57 3.59 -1.77
N SER A 6 16.88 2.45 -1.64
CA SER A 6 16.10 1.85 -2.72
C SER A 6 14.92 2.73 -3.12
N LEU A 7 14.20 3.29 -2.15
CA LEU A 7 13.08 4.20 -2.42
C LEU A 7 13.52 5.49 -3.09
N SER A 8 14.65 6.08 -2.67
CA SER A 8 15.16 7.29 -3.31
C SER A 8 15.63 7.04 -4.75
N SER A 9 16.18 5.87 -5.06
CA SER A 9 16.56 5.50 -6.42
C SER A 9 15.35 5.29 -7.33
N ILE A 10 14.29 4.64 -6.82
CA ILE A 10 13.02 4.45 -7.54
C ILE A 10 12.32 5.80 -7.78
N LEU A 11 12.31 6.69 -6.78
CA LEU A 11 11.75 8.03 -6.91
C LEU A 11 12.52 8.92 -7.89
N SER A 12 13.83 8.72 -8.02
CA SER A 12 14.69 9.48 -8.95
C SER A 12 14.55 9.01 -10.39
N SER A 13 14.35 7.70 -10.61
CA SER A 13 14.20 7.13 -11.96
C SER A 13 12.81 7.34 -12.56
N SER A 14 11.79 7.55 -11.75
CA SER A 14 10.44 7.84 -12.21
C SER A 14 10.18 9.34 -12.22
N ASN A 15 10.58 10.11 -13.21
CA ASN A 15 10.39 11.56 -13.43
C ASN A 15 9.04 12.10 -12.86
N LEU A 16 8.89 12.03 -11.52
CA LEU A 16 7.66 12.34 -10.79
C LEU A 16 7.66 13.82 -10.45
N ASP A 17 7.11 14.63 -11.35
CA ASP A 17 6.75 16.02 -11.05
C ASP A 17 5.75 16.06 -9.89
N VAL A 18 6.15 16.71 -8.78
CA VAL A 18 5.56 16.47 -7.48
C VAL A 18 4.64 17.60 -7.06
N LYS A 19 3.36 17.41 -7.29
CA LYS A 19 2.33 18.06 -6.48
C LYS A 19 1.89 17.08 -5.38
N SER A 20 1.83 17.56 -4.13
CA SER A 20 1.29 16.78 -3.00
C SER A 20 -0.11 16.27 -3.33
N ALA A 21 -0.32 14.97 -3.20
CA ALA A 21 -1.61 14.34 -3.45
C ALA A 21 -2.21 13.83 -2.14
N SER A 22 -3.52 13.98 -1.96
CA SER A 22 -4.28 13.21 -0.96
C SER A 22 -4.59 11.83 -1.56
N ILE A 23 -4.40 10.75 -0.80
CA ILE A 23 -4.88 9.44 -1.26
C ILE A 23 -6.41 9.45 -1.16
N ARG A 24 -7.06 9.67 -2.30
CA ARG A 24 -8.43 9.22 -2.52
C ARG A 24 -8.33 8.04 -3.48
N ILE A 25 -8.22 6.83 -2.93
CA ILE A 25 -8.70 5.69 -3.68
C ILE A 25 -10.21 5.77 -3.56
N GLU A 26 -10.87 6.13 -4.65
CA GLU A 26 -12.31 6.08 -4.74
C GLU A 26 -12.72 4.62 -4.52
N THR A 27 -13.23 4.32 -3.34
CA THR A 27 -13.76 3.00 -3.01
C THR A 27 -14.94 2.61 -3.91
N GLU A 28 -15.52 3.59 -4.61
CA GLU A 28 -16.64 3.39 -5.53
C GLU A 28 -16.23 2.84 -6.91
N LYS A 29 -14.96 2.96 -7.30
CA LYS A 29 -14.42 2.32 -8.50
C LYS A 29 -13.30 1.37 -8.11
N PRO A 30 -13.59 0.09 -7.86
CA PRO A 30 -12.54 -0.90 -7.67
C PRO A 30 -11.61 -0.88 -8.89
N LEU A 31 -10.31 -0.95 -8.65
CA LEU A 31 -9.34 -1.18 -9.71
C LEU A 31 -9.77 -2.47 -10.44
N LEU A 32 -10.37 -2.31 -11.60
CA LEU A 32 -10.88 -3.44 -12.38
C LEU A 32 -9.71 -4.11 -13.10
N LYS A 33 -9.87 -5.41 -13.34
CA LYS A 33 -8.99 -6.16 -14.24
C LYS A 33 -9.36 -5.75 -15.66
N GLU A 34 -8.74 -4.64 -16.12
CA GLU A 34 -8.94 -4.16 -17.49
C GLU A 34 -8.32 -5.16 -18.48
N SER A 35 -9.14 -5.66 -19.42
CA SER A 35 -8.69 -6.60 -20.45
C SER A 35 -7.91 -5.92 -21.58
N ASP A 36 -8.11 -4.63 -21.82
CA ASP A 36 -7.62 -3.90 -23.00
C ASP A 36 -6.57 -2.80 -22.75
N GLY A 37 -6.02 -2.68 -21.51
CA GLY A 37 -4.96 -1.71 -21.24
C GLY A 37 -3.59 -2.19 -21.73
N GLU A 38 -2.67 -1.25 -22.07
CA GLU A 38 -1.28 -1.54 -22.34
C GLU A 38 -0.63 -2.25 -21.14
N ASP A 39 0.20 -3.26 -21.46
CA ASP A 39 0.94 -4.00 -20.43
C ASP A 39 2.15 -3.19 -19.98
N GLU A 40 2.40 -3.21 -18.67
CA GLU A 40 3.54 -2.56 -18.06
C GLU A 40 4.62 -3.56 -17.66
N ASP A 41 5.83 -3.07 -17.41
CA ASP A 41 6.93 -3.89 -16.94
C ASP A 41 6.59 -4.53 -15.59
N VAL A 42 6.32 -5.84 -15.61
CA VAL A 42 5.97 -6.65 -14.45
C VAL A 42 7.05 -6.59 -13.38
N HIS A 43 8.34 -6.59 -13.76
CA HIS A 43 9.45 -6.56 -12.80
C HIS A 43 9.53 -5.23 -12.08
N LEU A 44 9.38 -4.12 -12.81
CA LEU A 44 9.33 -2.78 -12.22
C LEU A 44 8.14 -2.66 -11.27
N TYR A 45 6.94 -3.10 -11.70
CA TYR A 45 5.74 -3.03 -10.90
C TYR A 45 5.90 -3.81 -9.58
N ARG A 46 6.38 -5.06 -9.66
CA ARG A 46 6.62 -5.92 -8.47
C ARG A 46 7.61 -5.29 -7.50
N SER A 47 8.72 -4.75 -8.01
CA SER A 47 9.72 -4.06 -7.18
C SER A 47 9.14 -2.84 -6.44
N MET A 48 8.27 -2.08 -7.12
CA MET A 48 7.57 -0.95 -6.49
C MET A 48 6.62 -1.41 -5.37
N ILE A 49 5.81 -2.46 -5.63
CA ILE A 49 4.89 -3.02 -4.62
C ILE A 49 5.68 -3.58 -3.43
N GLU A 50 6.74 -4.33 -3.65
CA GLU A 50 7.58 -4.88 -2.57
C GLU A 50 8.12 -3.79 -1.66
N SER A 51 8.63 -2.71 -2.25
CA SER A 51 9.11 -1.55 -1.49
C SER A 51 8.01 -0.88 -0.67
N LEU A 52 6.80 -0.78 -1.21
CA LEU A 52 5.64 -0.22 -0.51
C LEU A 52 5.12 -1.15 0.59
N MET A 53 5.08 -2.46 0.34
CA MET A 53 4.68 -3.46 1.35
C MET A 53 5.56 -3.40 2.59
N TYR A 54 6.87 -3.22 2.41
CA TYR A 54 7.77 -3.05 3.54
C TYR A 54 7.45 -1.79 4.37
N LEU A 55 7.04 -0.70 3.70
CA LEU A 55 6.67 0.55 4.38
C LEU A 55 5.35 0.46 5.15
N THR A 56 4.43 -0.41 4.76
CA THR A 56 3.12 -0.52 5.44
C THR A 56 3.25 -0.86 6.92
N LEU A 57 4.34 -1.52 7.33
CA LEU A 57 4.63 -1.83 8.74
C LEU A 57 4.71 -0.58 9.63
N SER A 58 5.15 0.55 9.09
CA SER A 58 5.25 1.82 9.81
C SER A 58 4.26 2.89 9.32
N ARG A 59 3.55 2.60 8.23
CA ARG A 59 2.64 3.51 7.53
C ARG A 59 1.30 2.82 7.24
N PRO A 60 0.48 2.56 8.27
CA PRO A 60 -0.82 1.89 8.09
C PRO A 60 -1.80 2.71 7.21
N ASP A 61 -1.58 4.01 7.09
CA ASP A 61 -2.35 4.92 6.23
C ASP A 61 -2.31 4.57 4.74
N ILE A 62 -1.26 3.86 4.27
CA ILE A 62 -1.13 3.41 2.88
C ILE A 62 -1.47 1.92 2.69
N MET A 63 -1.66 1.16 3.76
CA MET A 63 -1.78 -0.30 3.71
C MET A 63 -2.87 -0.74 2.74
N PHE A 64 -4.09 -0.23 2.86
CA PHE A 64 -5.20 -0.58 1.99
C PHE A 64 -4.89 -0.34 0.51
N ALA A 65 -4.30 0.83 0.20
CA ALA A 65 -3.95 1.22 -1.16
C ALA A 65 -2.90 0.28 -1.77
N VAL A 66 -1.88 -0.06 -0.98
CA VAL A 66 -0.80 -0.97 -1.40
C VAL A 66 -1.34 -2.38 -1.62
N CYS A 67 -2.15 -2.91 -0.70
CA CYS A 67 -2.77 -4.23 -0.83
C CYS A 67 -3.69 -4.30 -2.07
N ALA A 68 -4.47 -3.25 -2.35
CA ALA A 68 -5.30 -3.19 -3.55
C ALA A 68 -4.47 -3.26 -4.84
N CYS A 69 -3.36 -2.51 -4.91
CA CYS A 69 -2.44 -2.55 -6.05
C CYS A 69 -1.69 -3.89 -6.16
N ALA A 70 -1.33 -4.51 -5.04
CA ALA A 70 -0.60 -5.78 -5.01
C ALA A 70 -1.35 -6.93 -5.68
N ARG A 71 -2.67 -6.86 -5.79
CA ARG A 71 -3.49 -7.87 -6.47
C ARG A 71 -3.20 -8.00 -7.97
N PHE A 72 -2.58 -7.00 -8.58
CA PHE A 72 -2.33 -6.91 -10.02
C PHE A 72 -0.87 -7.18 -10.42
N GLN A 73 -0.09 -7.81 -9.55
CA GLN A 73 1.34 -8.06 -9.77
C GLN A 73 1.64 -9.04 -10.91
N ASP A 74 0.67 -9.89 -11.28
CA ASP A 74 0.86 -10.88 -12.35
C ASP A 74 0.70 -10.28 -13.75
N ALA A 75 -0.21 -9.33 -13.90
CA ALA A 75 -0.49 -8.66 -15.16
C ALA A 75 -0.84 -7.18 -14.91
N PRO A 76 0.17 -6.34 -14.57
CA PRO A 76 -0.07 -4.93 -14.31
C PRO A 76 -0.40 -4.18 -15.60
N LYS A 77 -1.33 -3.25 -15.51
CA LYS A 77 -1.70 -2.33 -16.57
C LYS A 77 -1.25 -0.91 -16.22
N VAL A 78 -1.22 -0.02 -17.21
CA VAL A 78 -0.86 1.40 -17.05
C VAL A 78 -1.65 2.06 -15.92
N SER A 79 -2.95 1.78 -15.82
CA SER A 79 -3.81 2.30 -14.74
C SER A 79 -3.34 1.88 -13.35
N HIS A 80 -2.92 0.60 -13.20
CA HIS A 80 -2.37 0.08 -11.95
C HIS A 80 -1.04 0.76 -11.59
N LEU A 81 -0.16 0.97 -12.57
CA LEU A 81 1.11 1.68 -12.37
C LEU A 81 0.85 3.13 -11.93
N HIS A 82 -0.13 3.80 -12.53
CA HIS A 82 -0.53 5.15 -12.10
C HIS A 82 -0.99 5.17 -10.64
N ALA A 83 -1.79 4.19 -10.20
CA ALA A 83 -2.22 4.10 -8.81
C ALA A 83 -1.02 3.94 -7.86
N VAL A 84 -0.05 3.08 -8.20
CA VAL A 84 1.19 2.93 -7.42
C VAL A 84 1.98 4.23 -7.37
N LYS A 85 2.16 4.92 -8.50
CA LYS A 85 2.82 6.23 -8.56
C LYS A 85 2.12 7.28 -7.68
N TRP A 86 0.78 7.24 -7.55
CA TRP A 86 0.04 8.10 -6.63
C TRP A 86 0.39 7.83 -5.16
N ILE A 87 0.56 6.57 -4.77
CA ILE A 87 0.99 6.22 -3.41
C ILE A 87 2.37 6.81 -3.11
N PHE A 88 3.33 6.71 -4.04
CA PHE A 88 4.66 7.32 -3.87
C PHE A 88 4.60 8.84 -3.74
N ARG A 89 3.75 9.52 -4.52
CA ARG A 89 3.55 10.98 -4.40
C ARG A 89 2.98 11.36 -3.04
N TYR A 90 2.03 10.58 -2.53
CA TYR A 90 1.48 10.81 -1.20
C TYR A 90 2.55 10.68 -0.12
N ILE A 91 3.35 9.61 -0.15
CA ILE A 91 4.45 9.39 0.80
C ILE A 91 5.44 10.55 0.75
N LYS A 92 5.82 10.98 -0.44
CA LYS A 92 6.73 12.13 -0.62
C LYS A 92 6.14 13.44 -0.07
N GLY A 93 4.83 13.64 -0.18
CA GLY A 93 4.14 14.81 0.40
C GLY A 93 3.98 14.77 1.91
N LYS A 94 4.16 13.60 2.54
CA LYS A 94 4.00 13.41 3.99
C LYS A 94 5.14 12.58 4.59
N PRO A 95 6.39 13.03 4.51
CA PRO A 95 7.55 12.23 4.91
C PRO A 95 7.65 12.02 6.44
N HIS A 96 7.03 12.89 7.22
CA HIS A 96 7.07 12.85 8.69
C HIS A 96 5.88 12.12 9.32
N LEU A 97 4.95 11.60 8.51
CA LEU A 97 3.84 10.83 9.03
C LEU A 97 4.33 9.42 9.40
N GLY A 98 3.96 8.96 10.58
CA GLY A 98 4.33 7.65 11.09
C GLY A 98 3.60 7.33 12.39
N LEU A 99 3.87 6.15 12.94
CA LEU A 99 3.31 5.73 14.22
C LEU A 99 4.16 6.29 15.38
N TRP A 100 3.48 6.83 16.39
CA TRP A 100 4.10 7.31 17.61
C TRP A 100 3.85 6.34 18.76
N TYR A 101 4.92 5.80 19.33
CA TYR A 101 4.89 4.91 20.49
C TYR A 101 5.49 5.62 21.70
N PRO A 102 4.67 6.11 22.66
CA PRO A 102 5.18 6.71 23.88
C PRO A 102 5.86 5.64 24.76
N ARG A 103 6.98 6.02 25.38
CA ARG A 103 7.81 5.12 26.20
C ARG A 103 7.04 4.53 27.39
N ASP A 104 6.15 5.32 27.98
CA ASP A 104 5.41 4.96 29.20
C ASP A 104 4.02 4.38 28.91
N SER A 105 3.78 3.92 27.70
CA SER A 105 2.52 3.26 27.32
C SER A 105 2.42 1.88 27.97
N PRO A 106 1.23 1.47 28.47
CA PRO A 106 1.08 0.12 29.04
C PRO A 106 1.36 -0.92 27.97
N PHE A 107 2.16 -1.94 28.37
CA PHE A 107 2.54 -3.05 27.49
C PHE A 107 1.42 -4.11 27.50
N ASN A 108 0.33 -3.80 26.81
CA ASN A 108 -0.79 -4.72 26.64
C ASN A 108 -0.99 -4.98 25.14
N LEU A 109 -0.74 -6.23 24.73
CA LEU A 109 -0.88 -6.65 23.34
C LEU A 109 -2.27 -7.23 23.11
N VAL A 110 -3.03 -6.61 22.20
CA VAL A 110 -4.35 -7.07 21.77
C VAL A 110 -4.34 -7.26 20.27
N ALA A 111 -4.83 -8.42 19.79
CA ALA A 111 -4.93 -8.74 18.39
C ALA A 111 -6.38 -8.97 17.99
N TYR A 112 -6.73 -8.53 16.80
CA TYR A 112 -8.02 -8.76 16.16
C TYR A 112 -7.79 -9.40 14.80
N SER A 113 -8.67 -10.30 14.40
CA SER A 113 -8.70 -10.87 13.06
C SER A 113 -10.12 -10.79 12.50
N ASP A 114 -10.21 -10.52 11.23
CA ASP A 114 -11.46 -10.53 10.46
C ASP A 114 -11.27 -11.36 9.20
N SER A 115 -12.28 -12.14 8.84
CA SER A 115 -12.26 -12.94 7.62
C SER A 115 -13.66 -13.02 7.03
N ASP A 116 -13.74 -12.88 5.71
CA ASP A 116 -14.97 -13.10 4.97
C ASP A 116 -14.95 -14.46 4.27
N TYR A 117 -16.15 -14.97 3.94
CA TYR A 117 -16.32 -16.18 3.15
C TYR A 117 -16.80 -15.82 1.76
N ALA A 118 -15.91 -15.92 0.75
CA ALA A 118 -16.21 -15.63 -0.64
C ALA A 118 -16.84 -14.25 -0.89
N GLY A 119 -16.38 -13.22 -0.15
CA GLY A 119 -16.93 -11.87 -0.19
C GLY A 119 -16.73 -11.14 -1.51
N ALA A 120 -15.67 -11.49 -2.28
CA ALA A 120 -15.43 -10.91 -3.59
C ALA A 120 -16.46 -11.40 -4.62
N SER A 121 -17.27 -10.48 -5.15
CA SER A 121 -18.37 -10.80 -6.08
C SER A 121 -17.92 -11.40 -7.41
N LEU A 122 -16.73 -11.03 -7.88
CA LEU A 122 -16.21 -11.41 -9.20
C LEU A 122 -15.51 -12.77 -9.20
N ASP A 123 -14.65 -13.04 -8.24
CA ASP A 123 -13.78 -14.22 -8.22
C ASP A 123 -14.04 -15.14 -7.01
N ARG A 124 -15.01 -14.76 -6.16
CA ARG A 124 -15.39 -15.51 -4.95
C ARG A 124 -14.23 -15.82 -4.01
N LYS A 125 -13.19 -15.01 -4.03
CA LYS A 125 -12.08 -15.14 -3.10
C LYS A 125 -12.45 -14.57 -1.75
N SER A 126 -11.99 -15.24 -0.71
CA SER A 126 -12.06 -14.76 0.67
C SER A 126 -10.91 -13.81 0.95
N THR A 127 -11.14 -12.82 1.82
CA THR A 127 -10.08 -11.97 2.37
C THR A 127 -9.95 -12.23 3.86
N THR A 128 -8.73 -12.09 4.36
CA THR A 128 -8.45 -12.14 5.79
C THR A 128 -7.66 -10.90 6.15
N GLY A 129 -8.13 -10.19 7.15
CA GLY A 129 -7.46 -9.03 7.72
C GLY A 129 -7.12 -9.27 9.19
N GLY A 130 -6.12 -8.57 9.67
CA GLY A 130 -5.79 -8.59 11.08
C GLY A 130 -5.19 -7.25 11.51
N CYS A 131 -5.30 -6.93 12.79
CA CYS A 131 -4.61 -5.80 13.35
C CYS A 131 -4.16 -6.11 14.78
N GLN A 132 -3.06 -5.52 15.18
CA GLN A 132 -2.49 -5.68 16.50
C GLN A 132 -2.29 -4.31 17.15
N PHE A 133 -2.59 -4.24 18.44
CA PHE A 133 -2.43 -3.05 19.23
C PHE A 133 -1.46 -3.30 20.39
N LEU A 134 -0.58 -2.36 20.63
CA LEU A 134 0.21 -2.26 21.85
C LEU A 134 -0.35 -1.12 22.70
N GLY A 135 -1.01 -1.46 23.82
CA GLY A 135 -1.86 -0.52 24.53
C GLY A 135 -3.01 -0.02 23.65
N CYS A 136 -3.08 1.28 23.39
CA CYS A 136 -4.07 1.89 22.50
C CYS A 136 -3.52 2.22 21.09
N ARG A 137 -2.33 1.70 20.73
CA ARG A 137 -1.64 2.04 19.47
C ARG A 137 -1.60 0.86 18.53
N LEU A 138 -1.99 1.10 17.30
CA LEU A 138 -1.86 0.13 16.21
C LEU A 138 -0.38 -0.12 15.90
N ILE A 139 0.02 -1.40 15.80
CA ILE A 139 1.40 -1.81 15.47
C ILE A 139 1.49 -2.67 14.20
N SER A 140 0.38 -3.29 13.79
CA SER A 140 0.32 -4.07 12.56
C SER A 140 -1.13 -4.15 12.04
#